data_25364721115c4dd5bd0a9ac05767be31
#
_entry.id   25364721115c4dd5bd0a9ac05767be31
#
_cell.length_a   1.000
_cell.length_b   1.000
_cell.length_c   1.000
_cell.angle_alpha   90.00
_cell.angle_beta   90.00
_cell.angle_gamma   90.00
#
_symmetry.space_group_name_H-M   'P 1'
#
loop_
_entity.id
_entity.type
_entity.pdbx_description
1 polymer ?
#
loop_
_entity_poly.entity_id
_entity_poly.type
_entity_poly.pdbx_seq_one_letter_code
_entity_poly.pdbx_strand_id
1 'polypeptide(L)'
;PPKRTFPRTALSSNGHARNTALSSNRSGMRYQSGEAALTQESCVSKFFKLRATALVLAGTFAFNASANDVTGAGASFVYPVMSKWSSDYAGATGKKVNYQSIGSGGGIAQIKAGTVDFGSSDAPLKPEELKKFGLAQFPSVIGGVVPVLKVPGVQSGALKLDGDLLADIFMGKVAKWNDPRIVALNGGVALPDLKITVVRRSDSSGTTFNFVNYLS
;
A
#
# COMPACT_ATOMS: atom_id res chain seq x y z
N PRO A 1 -9.20 30.26 -20.90
CA PRO A 1 -8.83 30.06 -19.54
C PRO A 1 -7.31 29.88 -19.41
N PRO A 2 -6.62 30.67 -18.57
CA PRO A 2 -5.19 30.72 -18.56
C PRO A 2 -4.59 29.53 -17.79
N LYS A 3 -3.53 28.96 -18.35
CA LYS A 3 -2.69 27.95 -17.76
C LYS A 3 -1.91 28.56 -16.57
N ARG A 4 -2.06 28.03 -15.37
CA ARG A 4 -1.21 28.38 -14.24
C ARG A 4 0.07 27.57 -14.27
N THR A 5 1.18 28.27 -14.46
CA THR A 5 2.54 27.75 -14.37
C THR A 5 3.00 27.86 -12.91
N PHE A 6 3.48 26.77 -12.32
CA PHE A 6 4.13 26.78 -11.00
C PHE A 6 5.63 26.95 -11.17
N PRO A 7 6.31 27.77 -10.34
CA PRO A 7 7.74 27.93 -10.41
C PRO A 7 8.47 26.75 -9.78
N ARG A 8 9.48 26.26 -10.50
CA ARG A 8 10.49 25.31 -9.99
C ARG A 8 11.48 26.08 -9.13
N THR A 9 11.58 25.74 -7.86
CA THR A 9 12.68 26.19 -6.98
C THR A 9 13.86 25.24 -7.15
N ALA A 10 14.95 25.78 -7.69
CA ALA A 10 16.21 25.07 -7.79
C ALA A 10 16.94 25.12 -6.45
N LEU A 11 17.33 23.98 -5.90
CA LEU A 11 18.25 23.85 -4.78
C LEU A 11 19.66 23.71 -5.32
N SER A 12 20.48 24.75 -5.03
CA SER A 12 21.91 24.83 -5.31
C SER A 12 22.69 23.94 -4.35
N SER A 13 23.53 23.06 -4.91
CA SER A 13 24.56 22.32 -4.22
C SER A 13 25.84 23.16 -4.19
N ASN A 14 26.36 23.50 -3.03
CA ASN A 14 27.73 23.96 -2.90
C ASN A 14 28.55 22.99 -2.04
N GLY A 15 29.42 22.26 -2.74
CA GLY A 15 30.47 21.49 -2.13
C GLY A 15 31.66 22.39 -1.76
N HIS A 16 32.29 22.09 -0.65
CA HIS A 16 33.66 22.54 -0.36
C HIS A 16 34.47 21.37 0.17
N ALA A 17 35.32 20.91 -0.70
CA ALA A 17 36.45 20.06 -0.36
C ALA A 17 37.54 20.93 0.33
N ARG A 18 38.10 20.45 1.41
CA ARG A 18 39.41 20.92 1.91
C ARG A 18 40.31 19.72 2.13
N ASN A 19 41.27 19.62 1.24
CA ASN A 19 42.50 18.87 1.40
C ASN A 19 43.39 19.58 2.45
N THR A 20 43.94 18.83 3.37
CA THR A 20 45.17 19.22 4.08
C THR A 20 46.09 18.02 4.15
N ALA A 21 47.17 18.13 3.44
CA ALA A 21 48.36 17.28 3.51
C ALA A 21 49.32 17.82 4.56
N LEU A 22 49.95 16.95 5.32
CA LEU A 22 51.19 17.17 6.07
C LEU A 22 51.88 15.82 6.23
N SER A 23 52.91 15.51 5.43
CA SER A 23 54.34 15.72 5.68
C SER A 23 54.94 14.86 6.79
N SER A 24 55.64 13.86 6.29
CA SER A 24 56.89 13.22 6.76
C SER A 24 57.44 13.49 8.17
N ASN A 25 57.77 12.42 8.87
CA ASN A 25 59.11 12.38 9.49
C ASN A 25 59.64 10.92 9.55
N ARG A 26 60.83 10.74 8.98
CA ARG A 26 61.71 9.57 9.09
C ARG A 26 62.50 9.73 10.37
N SER A 27 62.65 8.69 11.16
CA SER A 27 63.85 8.42 11.93
C SER A 27 63.94 6.91 12.17
N GLY A 28 65.02 6.38 11.66
CA GLY A 28 65.38 4.98 11.74
C GLY A 28 65.95 4.64 13.12
N MET A 29 65.74 3.43 13.51
CA MET A 29 66.58 2.78 14.49
C MET A 29 66.70 1.29 14.13
N ARG A 30 67.91 0.92 13.72
CA ARG A 30 68.36 -0.46 13.58
C ARG A 30 68.64 -0.99 15.00
N TYR A 31 68.13 -2.15 15.35
CA TYR A 31 68.77 -2.98 16.35
C TYR A 31 68.56 -4.48 16.06
N GLN A 32 69.65 -5.07 15.93
CA GLN A 32 70.17 -6.44 16.00
C GLN A 32 69.25 -7.60 16.29
N SER A 33 69.57 -8.60 15.45
CA SER A 33 69.34 -10.06 15.56
C SER A 33 69.62 -10.66 16.92
N GLY A 34 68.72 -11.54 17.35
CA GLY A 34 68.90 -12.48 18.43
C GLY A 34 68.02 -13.71 18.21
N GLU A 35 68.65 -14.82 17.87
CA GLU A 35 68.06 -16.13 17.73
C GLU A 35 67.30 -16.59 19.02
N ALA A 36 66.05 -16.90 18.88
CA ALA A 36 65.38 -17.93 19.71
C ALA A 36 64.23 -18.53 18.90
N ALA A 37 64.57 -19.35 17.95
CA ALA A 37 63.66 -20.34 17.39
C ALA A 37 63.56 -21.50 18.39
N LEU A 38 62.35 -21.93 18.58
CA LEU A 38 61.83 -23.25 18.95
C LEU A 38 60.81 -23.20 20.10
N THR A 39 59.65 -23.75 19.77
CA THR A 39 58.54 -24.17 20.66
C THR A 39 57.34 -23.20 20.84
N GLN A 40 56.76 -22.69 19.77
CA GLN A 40 55.44 -22.07 19.89
C GLN A 40 54.44 -22.51 18.81
N GLU A 41 54.70 -23.56 18.05
CA GLU A 41 53.82 -23.99 16.96
C GLU A 41 52.64 -24.92 17.38
N SER A 42 52.66 -25.50 18.56
CA SER A 42 51.65 -26.52 18.91
C SER A 42 50.41 -26.00 19.65
N CYS A 43 50.48 -24.79 20.22
CA CYS A 43 49.36 -24.26 21.00
C CYS A 43 48.37 -23.43 20.17
N VAL A 44 48.87 -22.69 19.18
CA VAL A 44 48.03 -21.79 18.33
C VAL A 44 47.14 -22.62 17.40
N SER A 45 47.62 -23.78 16.90
CA SER A 45 46.84 -24.61 15.97
C SER A 45 45.62 -25.29 16.61
N LYS A 46 45.71 -25.59 17.90
CA LYS A 46 44.58 -26.21 18.65
C LYS A 46 43.49 -25.19 18.98
N PHE A 47 43.85 -23.98 19.33
CA PHE A 47 42.89 -22.90 19.56
C PHE A 47 42.19 -22.41 18.28
N PHE A 48 42.89 -22.44 17.13
CA PHE A 48 42.32 -22.08 15.85
C PHE A 48 41.29 -23.11 15.35
N LYS A 49 41.57 -24.41 15.53
CA LYS A 49 40.62 -25.48 15.19
C LYS A 49 39.39 -25.50 16.08
N LEU A 50 39.51 -25.19 17.38
CA LEU A 50 38.37 -25.14 18.30
C LEU A 50 37.45 -23.92 17.99
N ARG A 51 38.01 -22.78 17.61
CA ARG A 51 37.25 -21.58 17.22
C ARG A 51 36.54 -21.73 15.86
N ALA A 52 37.17 -22.43 14.91
CA ALA A 52 36.54 -22.70 13.61
C ALA A 52 35.35 -23.65 13.75
N THR A 53 35.44 -24.68 14.63
CA THR A 53 34.32 -25.60 14.84
C THR A 53 33.15 -24.94 15.59
N ALA A 54 33.42 -24.02 16.54
CA ALA A 54 32.37 -23.27 17.22
C ALA A 54 31.63 -22.29 16.32
N LEU A 55 32.34 -21.69 15.33
CA LEU A 55 31.72 -20.78 14.34
C LEU A 55 30.81 -21.54 13.35
N VAL A 56 31.15 -22.75 12.95
CA VAL A 56 30.34 -23.59 12.06
C VAL A 56 29.08 -24.09 12.78
N LEU A 57 29.15 -24.45 14.07
CA LEU A 57 27.95 -24.81 14.83
C LEU A 57 27.01 -23.63 15.11
N ALA A 58 27.52 -22.41 15.29
CA ALA A 58 26.70 -21.22 15.49
C ALA A 58 25.98 -20.78 14.17
N GLY A 59 26.53 -21.09 13.01
CA GLY A 59 25.93 -20.78 11.70
C GLY A 59 24.72 -21.64 11.33
N THR A 60 24.57 -22.82 11.92
CA THR A 60 23.46 -23.75 11.59
C THR A 60 22.15 -23.47 12.33
N PHE A 61 22.14 -22.59 13.34
CA PHE A 61 20.91 -22.21 14.06
C PHE A 61 20.22 -20.94 13.56
N ALA A 62 20.78 -20.26 12.54
CA ALA A 62 20.23 -18.97 12.06
C ALA A 62 19.19 -19.11 10.93
N PHE A 63 18.79 -20.31 10.50
CA PHE A 63 17.95 -20.51 9.31
C PHE A 63 16.47 -20.85 9.59
N ASN A 64 15.94 -20.55 10.75
CA ASN A 64 14.51 -20.83 11.04
C ASN A 64 13.70 -19.59 11.44
N ALA A 65 14.02 -18.41 10.95
CA ALA A 65 13.14 -17.26 11.01
C ALA A 65 12.46 -17.05 9.65
N SER A 66 11.82 -18.09 9.10
CA SER A 66 10.86 -17.90 8.04
C SER A 66 9.56 -17.42 8.69
N ALA A 67 9.49 -16.15 9.00
CA ALA A 67 8.21 -15.50 9.27
C ALA A 67 7.45 -15.53 7.93
N ASN A 68 6.63 -16.56 7.72
CA ASN A 68 5.69 -16.61 6.60
C ASN A 68 4.56 -15.60 6.87
N ASP A 69 4.89 -14.32 6.92
CA ASP A 69 3.91 -13.25 6.91
C ASP A 69 3.32 -13.18 5.50
N VAL A 70 2.00 -13.10 5.43
CA VAL A 70 1.26 -12.96 4.16
C VAL A 70 1.06 -11.49 3.89
N THR A 71 1.39 -11.05 2.69
CA THR A 71 1.19 -9.66 2.27
C THR A 71 0.07 -9.55 1.24
N GLY A 72 -0.78 -8.55 1.40
CA GLY A 72 -1.87 -8.27 0.49
C GLY A 72 -2.08 -6.79 0.25
N ALA A 73 -2.71 -6.45 -0.86
CA ALA A 73 -3.05 -5.07 -1.16
C ALA A 73 -4.32 -4.98 -2.01
N GLY A 74 -4.99 -3.83 -1.96
CA GLY A 74 -6.10 -3.60 -2.87
C GLY A 74 -7.27 -2.81 -2.31
N ALA A 75 -8.47 -3.29 -2.59
CA ALA A 75 -9.73 -2.62 -2.32
C ALA A 75 -9.85 -2.11 -0.87
N SER A 76 -10.22 -0.85 -0.71
CA SER A 76 -10.50 -0.27 0.59
C SER A 76 -11.83 -0.73 1.19
N PHE A 77 -12.74 -1.19 0.36
CA PHE A 77 -14.02 -1.78 0.77
C PHE A 77 -13.86 -2.96 1.75
N VAL A 78 -12.91 -3.86 1.48
CA VAL A 78 -12.66 -5.05 2.30
C VAL A 78 -11.85 -4.76 3.57
N TYR A 79 -11.22 -3.59 3.67
CA TYR A 79 -10.26 -3.29 4.73
C TYR A 79 -10.77 -3.50 6.16
N PRO A 80 -12.00 -3.06 6.53
CA PRO A 80 -12.48 -3.25 7.90
C PRO A 80 -12.56 -4.73 8.32
N VAL A 81 -13.08 -5.60 7.45
CA VAL A 81 -13.17 -7.04 7.73
C VAL A 81 -11.80 -7.71 7.63
N MET A 82 -10.97 -7.30 6.68
CA MET A 82 -9.62 -7.81 6.53
C MET A 82 -8.76 -7.51 7.76
N SER A 83 -8.87 -6.31 8.33
CA SER A 83 -8.19 -5.93 9.56
C SER A 83 -8.58 -6.83 10.74
N LYS A 84 -9.89 -7.11 10.87
CA LYS A 84 -10.39 -8.03 11.91
C LYS A 84 -9.86 -9.44 11.71
N TRP A 85 -9.97 -9.99 10.49
CA TRP A 85 -9.48 -11.32 10.17
C TRP A 85 -7.96 -11.46 10.37
N SER A 86 -7.19 -10.45 9.98
CA SER A 86 -5.73 -10.43 10.20
C SER A 86 -5.37 -10.50 11.67
N SER A 87 -6.09 -9.76 12.52
CA SER A 87 -5.91 -9.77 13.97
C SER A 87 -6.26 -11.15 14.58
N ASP A 88 -7.41 -11.70 14.19
CA ASP A 88 -7.87 -13.01 14.70
C ASP A 88 -6.93 -14.14 14.27
N TYR A 89 -6.48 -14.11 13.01
CA TYR A 89 -5.54 -15.09 12.47
C TYR A 89 -4.18 -15.01 13.18
N ALA A 90 -3.69 -13.80 13.44
CA ALA A 90 -2.45 -13.62 14.19
C ALA A 90 -2.57 -14.15 15.62
N GLY A 91 -3.70 -13.91 16.29
CA GLY A 91 -3.97 -14.45 17.62
C GLY A 91 -4.03 -15.98 17.65
N ALA A 92 -4.60 -16.61 16.61
CA ALA A 92 -4.76 -18.05 16.54
C ALA A 92 -3.49 -18.80 16.09
N THR A 93 -2.66 -18.19 15.24
CA THR A 93 -1.56 -18.88 14.54
C THR A 93 -0.17 -18.31 14.83
N GLY A 94 -0.08 -17.11 15.41
CA GLY A 94 1.16 -16.35 15.54
C GLY A 94 1.68 -15.76 14.22
N LYS A 95 1.01 -15.98 13.08
CA LYS A 95 1.39 -15.47 11.75
C LYS A 95 0.66 -14.19 11.44
N LYS A 96 1.33 -13.24 10.75
CA LYS A 96 0.75 -11.95 10.39
C LYS A 96 0.23 -11.94 8.96
N VAL A 97 -0.85 -11.21 8.75
CA VAL A 97 -1.34 -10.83 7.43
C VAL A 97 -1.27 -9.31 7.34
N ASN A 98 -0.42 -8.80 6.47
CA ASN A 98 -0.21 -7.37 6.25
C ASN A 98 -1.01 -6.93 5.02
N TYR A 99 -2.05 -6.14 5.21
CA TYR A 99 -2.90 -5.67 4.11
C TYR A 99 -2.78 -4.16 3.90
N GLN A 100 -2.53 -3.74 2.66
CA GLN A 100 -2.45 -2.34 2.25
C GLN A 100 -3.72 -1.91 1.51
N SER A 101 -4.47 -1.01 2.10
CA SER A 101 -5.70 -0.44 1.51
C SER A 101 -5.34 0.69 0.53
N ILE A 102 -5.10 0.35 -0.74
CA ILE A 102 -4.63 1.26 -1.79
C ILE A 102 -5.55 1.34 -3.01
N GLY A 103 -6.78 0.84 -2.87
CA GLY A 103 -7.76 0.74 -3.95
C GLY A 103 -7.55 -0.48 -4.85
N SER A 104 -8.64 -0.91 -5.51
CA SER A 104 -8.65 -2.11 -6.34
C SER A 104 -7.60 -2.10 -7.44
N GLY A 105 -7.42 -0.97 -8.13
CA GLY A 105 -6.42 -0.87 -9.19
C GLY A 105 -4.99 -1.01 -8.67
N GLY A 106 -4.68 -0.48 -7.49
CA GLY A 106 -3.38 -0.67 -6.84
C GLY A 106 -3.12 -2.13 -6.49
N GLY A 107 -4.12 -2.83 -5.94
CA GLY A 107 -4.03 -4.26 -5.64
C GLY A 107 -3.83 -5.11 -6.88
N ILE A 108 -4.59 -4.84 -7.95
CA ILE A 108 -4.43 -5.52 -9.25
C ILE A 108 -3.01 -5.31 -9.82
N ALA A 109 -2.49 -4.09 -9.74
CA ALA A 109 -1.14 -3.81 -10.23
C ALA A 109 -0.08 -4.58 -9.44
N GLN A 110 -0.18 -4.61 -8.11
CA GLN A 110 0.79 -5.30 -7.26
C GLN A 110 0.73 -6.83 -7.42
N ILE A 111 -0.45 -7.43 -7.49
CA ILE A 111 -0.54 -8.89 -7.69
C ILE A 111 -0.04 -9.31 -9.09
N LYS A 112 -0.31 -8.52 -10.13
CA LYS A 112 0.25 -8.76 -11.47
C LYS A 112 1.78 -8.61 -11.51
N ALA A 113 2.34 -7.74 -10.68
CA ALA A 113 3.79 -7.57 -10.54
C ALA A 113 4.46 -8.61 -9.61
N GLY A 114 3.68 -9.44 -8.91
CA GLY A 114 4.20 -10.43 -7.97
C GLY A 114 4.80 -9.82 -6.70
N THR A 115 4.43 -8.59 -6.34
CA THR A 115 4.95 -7.89 -5.14
C THR A 115 4.13 -8.14 -3.87
N VAL A 116 3.01 -8.82 -4.00
CA VAL A 116 2.14 -9.26 -2.89
C VAL A 116 1.66 -10.68 -3.14
N ASP A 117 1.27 -11.39 -2.07
CA ASP A 117 0.78 -12.77 -2.13
C ASP A 117 -0.68 -12.84 -2.59
N PHE A 118 -1.47 -11.79 -2.28
CA PHE A 118 -2.85 -11.68 -2.75
C PHE A 118 -3.24 -10.24 -3.04
N GLY A 119 -4.18 -10.06 -3.98
CA GLY A 119 -4.80 -8.78 -4.29
C GLY A 119 -6.29 -8.82 -4.04
N SER A 120 -6.88 -7.75 -3.48
CA SER A 120 -8.33 -7.60 -3.35
C SER A 120 -8.85 -6.58 -4.35
N SER A 121 -9.97 -6.91 -5.02
CA SER A 121 -10.60 -6.00 -5.97
C SER A 121 -12.11 -6.21 -5.97
N ASP A 122 -12.88 -5.11 -6.06
CA ASP A 122 -14.33 -5.16 -6.29
C ASP A 122 -14.64 -5.28 -7.80
N ALA A 123 -13.64 -4.98 -8.66
CA ALA A 123 -13.75 -5.16 -10.11
C ALA A 123 -13.09 -6.48 -10.50
N PRO A 124 -13.82 -7.45 -11.09
CA PRO A 124 -13.23 -8.72 -11.50
C PRO A 124 -12.27 -8.54 -12.67
N LEU A 125 -11.19 -9.33 -12.69
CA LEU A 125 -10.32 -9.45 -13.84
C LEU A 125 -10.96 -10.34 -14.91
N LYS A 126 -10.70 -10.04 -16.17
CA LYS A 126 -11.13 -10.87 -17.29
C LYS A 126 -10.37 -12.21 -17.31
N PRO A 127 -10.99 -13.29 -17.80
CA PRO A 127 -10.33 -14.60 -17.86
C PRO A 127 -9.01 -14.60 -18.60
N GLU A 128 -8.87 -13.80 -19.65
CA GLU A 128 -7.63 -13.66 -20.44
C GLU A 128 -6.51 -13.04 -19.61
N GLU A 129 -6.84 -12.05 -18.76
CA GLU A 129 -5.87 -11.43 -17.86
C GLU A 129 -5.43 -12.40 -16.76
N LEU A 130 -6.38 -13.13 -16.15
CA LEU A 130 -6.06 -14.15 -15.15
C LEU A 130 -5.10 -15.19 -15.72
N LYS A 131 -5.41 -15.72 -16.91
CA LYS A 131 -4.54 -16.69 -17.62
C LYS A 131 -3.18 -16.11 -17.93
N LYS A 132 -3.12 -14.86 -18.43
CA LYS A 132 -1.86 -14.19 -18.80
C LYS A 132 -0.90 -14.03 -17.61
N PHE A 133 -1.43 -13.75 -16.42
CA PHE A 133 -0.62 -13.50 -15.23
C PHE A 133 -0.56 -14.70 -14.27
N GLY A 134 -1.15 -15.86 -14.63
CA GLY A 134 -1.16 -17.06 -13.79
C GLY A 134 -1.96 -16.87 -12.51
N LEU A 135 -3.01 -16.04 -12.52
CA LEU A 135 -3.81 -15.70 -11.36
C LEU A 135 -5.10 -16.50 -11.33
N ALA A 136 -5.60 -16.76 -10.11
CA ALA A 136 -6.94 -17.22 -9.84
C ALA A 136 -7.70 -16.15 -9.05
N GLN A 137 -9.03 -16.11 -9.19
CA GLN A 137 -9.87 -15.22 -8.38
C GLN A 137 -11.09 -15.97 -7.83
N PHE A 138 -11.53 -15.53 -6.64
CA PHE A 138 -12.71 -16.08 -5.98
C PHE A 138 -13.40 -14.97 -5.16
N PRO A 139 -14.72 -15.05 -4.92
CA PRO A 139 -15.42 -14.10 -4.06
C PRO A 139 -15.00 -14.30 -2.59
N SER A 140 -14.67 -13.22 -1.89
CA SER A 140 -14.28 -13.26 -0.47
C SER A 140 -15.33 -12.63 0.44
N VAL A 141 -15.87 -11.49 0.06
CA VAL A 141 -16.89 -10.75 0.84
C VAL A 141 -17.90 -10.12 -0.11
N ILE A 142 -19.10 -9.88 0.40
CA ILE A 142 -20.16 -9.16 -0.30
C ILE A 142 -20.61 -7.95 0.54
N GLY A 143 -20.95 -6.86 -0.10
CA GLY A 143 -21.48 -5.66 0.54
C GLY A 143 -22.26 -4.80 -0.44
N GLY A 144 -23.04 -3.86 0.10
CA GLY A 144 -23.81 -2.91 -0.69
C GLY A 144 -23.04 -1.64 -0.99
N VAL A 145 -23.27 -1.06 -2.17
CA VAL A 145 -22.84 0.30 -2.51
C VAL A 145 -24.07 1.20 -2.38
N VAL A 146 -23.99 2.20 -1.52
CA VAL A 146 -25.12 3.12 -1.25
C VAL A 146 -24.68 4.57 -1.40
N PRO A 147 -25.49 5.44 -2.04
CA PRO A 147 -25.25 6.88 -2.03
C PRO A 147 -25.48 7.45 -0.62
N VAL A 148 -24.54 8.24 -0.14
CA VAL A 148 -24.65 8.96 1.12
C VAL A 148 -24.92 10.44 0.84
N LEU A 149 -25.97 10.98 1.39
CA LEU A 149 -26.44 12.33 1.13
C LEU A 149 -26.43 13.15 2.42
N LYS A 150 -26.03 14.42 2.31
CA LYS A 150 -26.17 15.42 3.38
C LYS A 150 -26.95 16.61 2.84
N VAL A 151 -28.26 16.62 3.08
CA VAL A 151 -29.18 17.67 2.66
C VAL A 151 -29.79 18.31 3.91
N PRO A 152 -29.55 19.61 4.18
CA PRO A 152 -30.12 20.28 5.34
C PRO A 152 -31.63 20.21 5.33
N GLY A 153 -32.23 19.91 6.48
CA GLY A 153 -33.68 19.81 6.66
C GLY A 153 -34.32 18.52 6.15
N VAL A 154 -33.54 17.61 5.54
CA VAL A 154 -34.07 16.32 5.05
C VAL A 154 -33.64 15.20 5.99
N GLN A 155 -34.61 14.42 6.44
CA GLN A 155 -34.40 13.27 7.32
C GLN A 155 -33.67 12.14 6.59
N SER A 156 -32.89 11.34 7.33
CA SER A 156 -32.24 10.16 6.79
C SER A 156 -33.28 9.18 6.23
N GLY A 157 -33.04 8.68 5.00
CA GLY A 157 -33.93 7.75 4.32
C GLY A 157 -35.22 8.38 3.72
N ALA A 158 -35.45 9.68 3.87
CA ALA A 158 -36.63 10.34 3.32
C ALA A 158 -36.53 10.62 1.82
N LEU A 159 -35.30 10.76 1.28
CA LEU A 159 -35.10 11.10 -0.13
C LEU A 159 -35.10 9.85 -1.02
N LYS A 160 -35.91 9.90 -2.08
CA LYS A 160 -35.98 8.87 -3.12
C LYS A 160 -35.27 9.38 -4.37
N LEU A 161 -34.42 8.56 -4.94
CA LEU A 161 -33.72 8.78 -6.22
C LEU A 161 -33.82 7.49 -7.03
N ASP A 162 -34.02 7.61 -8.33
CA ASP A 162 -33.89 6.49 -9.27
C ASP A 162 -32.51 6.49 -9.92
N GLY A 163 -32.20 5.46 -10.73
CA GLY A 163 -30.91 5.29 -11.38
C GLY A 163 -30.60 6.40 -12.37
N ASP A 164 -31.57 6.80 -13.17
CA ASP A 164 -31.41 7.84 -14.20
C ASP A 164 -31.11 9.20 -13.56
N LEU A 165 -31.83 9.53 -12.50
CA LEU A 165 -31.63 10.75 -11.75
C LEU A 165 -30.27 10.79 -11.04
N LEU A 166 -29.85 9.65 -10.46
CA LEU A 166 -28.51 9.51 -9.89
C LEU A 166 -27.43 9.71 -10.96
N ALA A 167 -27.58 9.09 -12.14
CA ALA A 167 -26.65 9.27 -13.24
C ALA A 167 -26.53 10.73 -13.65
N ASP A 168 -27.67 11.42 -13.78
CA ASP A 168 -27.71 12.85 -14.16
C ASP A 168 -27.11 13.76 -13.08
N ILE A 169 -27.29 13.44 -11.80
CA ILE A 169 -26.60 14.14 -10.69
C ILE A 169 -25.10 13.98 -10.81
N PHE A 170 -24.61 12.74 -10.97
CA PHE A 170 -23.17 12.46 -11.06
C PHE A 170 -22.53 13.02 -12.34
N MET A 171 -23.31 13.16 -13.44
CA MET A 171 -22.88 13.85 -14.67
C MET A 171 -22.99 15.38 -14.58
N GLY A 172 -23.56 15.92 -13.49
CA GLY A 172 -23.72 17.37 -13.30
C GLY A 172 -24.86 18.01 -14.09
N LYS A 173 -25.75 17.21 -14.70
CA LYS A 173 -26.95 17.69 -15.39
C LYS A 173 -28.01 18.17 -14.40
N VAL A 174 -28.07 17.58 -13.20
CA VAL A 174 -28.86 18.01 -12.07
C VAL A 174 -27.95 18.63 -11.03
N ALA A 175 -28.03 19.95 -10.90
CA ALA A 175 -27.06 20.72 -10.12
C ALA A 175 -27.57 21.22 -8.77
N LYS A 176 -28.89 21.13 -8.50
CA LYS A 176 -29.52 21.62 -7.27
C LYS A 176 -30.47 20.60 -6.66
N TRP A 177 -30.63 20.63 -5.33
CA TRP A 177 -31.53 19.73 -4.63
C TRP A 177 -33.00 19.98 -4.92
N ASN A 178 -33.41 21.22 -5.23
CA ASN A 178 -34.76 21.58 -5.63
C ASN A 178 -35.04 21.42 -7.12
N ASP A 179 -34.22 20.67 -7.86
CA ASP A 179 -34.50 20.35 -9.27
C ASP A 179 -35.89 19.71 -9.40
N PRO A 180 -36.71 20.11 -10.39
CA PRO A 180 -38.07 19.58 -10.57
C PRO A 180 -38.14 18.05 -10.62
N ARG A 181 -37.14 17.38 -11.14
CA ARG A 181 -37.07 15.92 -11.22
C ARG A 181 -36.90 15.28 -9.84
N ILE A 182 -36.08 15.90 -8.97
CA ILE A 182 -35.95 15.42 -7.57
C ILE A 182 -37.26 15.69 -6.83
N VAL A 183 -37.84 16.87 -6.97
CA VAL A 183 -39.10 17.25 -6.32
C VAL A 183 -40.24 16.32 -6.72
N ALA A 184 -40.33 15.95 -8.00
CA ALA A 184 -41.38 15.05 -8.51
C ALA A 184 -41.37 13.66 -7.83
N LEU A 185 -40.18 13.11 -7.55
CA LEU A 185 -40.04 11.82 -6.84
C LEU A 185 -40.25 11.93 -5.33
N ASN A 186 -40.19 13.15 -4.79
CA ASN A 186 -40.17 13.39 -3.33
C ASN A 186 -41.30 14.33 -2.86
N GLY A 187 -42.50 14.12 -3.35
CA GLY A 187 -43.68 14.90 -2.91
C GLY A 187 -43.81 14.96 -1.39
N GLY A 188 -43.89 16.17 -0.84
CA GLY A 188 -43.98 16.38 0.62
C GLY A 188 -42.64 16.57 1.34
N VAL A 189 -41.50 16.41 0.67
CA VAL A 189 -40.19 16.72 1.21
C VAL A 189 -39.77 18.13 0.79
N ALA A 190 -39.55 19.01 1.79
CA ALA A 190 -39.06 20.37 1.51
C ALA A 190 -37.58 20.31 1.12
N LEU A 191 -37.29 20.50 -0.17
CA LEU A 191 -35.94 20.47 -0.71
C LEU A 191 -35.37 21.89 -0.83
N PRO A 192 -34.15 22.14 -0.30
CA PRO A 192 -33.57 23.48 -0.31
C PRO A 192 -33.03 23.85 -1.69
N ASP A 193 -33.04 25.16 -2.02
CA ASP A 193 -32.33 25.69 -3.20
C ASP A 193 -30.82 25.73 -2.95
N LEU A 194 -30.22 24.55 -2.86
CA LEU A 194 -28.79 24.39 -2.64
C LEU A 194 -28.16 23.59 -3.77
N LYS A 195 -26.94 23.99 -4.11
CA LYS A 195 -26.13 23.27 -5.10
C LYS A 195 -25.73 21.88 -4.61
N ILE A 196 -25.84 20.89 -5.49
CA ILE A 196 -25.31 19.55 -5.26
C ILE A 196 -23.79 19.55 -5.49
N THR A 197 -23.04 19.09 -4.49
CA THR A 197 -21.61 18.83 -4.64
C THR A 197 -21.39 17.33 -4.67
N VAL A 198 -21.00 16.80 -5.81
CA VAL A 198 -20.70 15.39 -6.00
C VAL A 198 -19.32 15.09 -5.45
N VAL A 199 -19.23 14.15 -4.51
CA VAL A 199 -17.98 13.64 -3.94
C VAL A 199 -17.72 12.24 -4.51
N ARG A 200 -16.56 12.07 -5.12
CA ARG A 200 -16.12 10.80 -5.73
C ARG A 200 -14.67 10.51 -5.42
N ARG A 201 -14.27 9.29 -5.56
CA ARG A 201 -12.88 8.87 -5.40
C ARG A 201 -12.04 9.34 -6.62
N SER A 202 -10.78 9.69 -6.34
CA SER A 202 -9.79 10.09 -7.36
C SER A 202 -8.83 8.95 -7.74
N ASP A 203 -8.79 7.88 -6.92
CA ASP A 203 -7.99 6.68 -7.17
C ASP A 203 -8.76 5.63 -7.98
N SER A 204 -8.07 4.55 -8.37
CA SER A 204 -8.67 3.43 -9.09
C SER A 204 -9.52 2.55 -8.15
N SER A 205 -10.75 3.00 -7.89
CA SER A 205 -11.70 2.37 -6.97
C SER A 205 -12.59 1.36 -7.66
N GLY A 206 -12.59 0.11 -7.19
CA GLY A 206 -13.52 -0.92 -7.65
C GLY A 206 -14.98 -0.64 -7.26
N THR A 207 -15.21 0.00 -6.11
CA THR A 207 -16.55 0.46 -5.71
C THR A 207 -17.09 1.50 -6.70
N THR A 208 -16.26 2.43 -7.15
CA THR A 208 -16.63 3.38 -8.21
C THR A 208 -16.93 2.65 -9.52
N PHE A 209 -16.13 1.65 -9.88
CA PHE A 209 -16.39 0.81 -11.06
C PHE A 209 -17.78 0.18 -11.01
N ASN A 210 -18.14 -0.48 -9.90
CA ASN A 210 -19.44 -1.12 -9.74
C ASN A 210 -20.60 -0.11 -9.76
N PHE A 211 -20.42 1.04 -9.11
CA PHE A 211 -21.42 2.11 -9.11
C PHE A 211 -21.67 2.66 -10.52
N VAL A 212 -20.60 2.96 -11.26
CA VAL A 212 -20.72 3.46 -12.64
C VAL A 212 -21.31 2.41 -13.58
N ASN A 213 -20.92 1.13 -13.42
CA ASN A 213 -21.47 0.02 -14.19
C ASN A 213 -22.98 -0.20 -13.94
N TYR A 214 -23.46 0.12 -12.73
CA TYR A 214 -24.90 0.08 -12.42
C TYR A 214 -25.65 1.24 -13.09
N LEU A 215 -25.02 2.42 -13.25
CA LEU A 215 -25.65 3.61 -13.84
C LEU A 215 -25.54 3.66 -15.38
N SER A 216 -24.79 2.75 -16.02
CA SER A 216 -24.61 2.69 -17.49
C SER A 216 -25.61 1.75 -18.13
#